data_a8247521b045f372188dd31fe8671117
#
_entry.id   a8247521b045f372188dd31fe8671117
#
_cell.length_a   1.000
_cell.length_b   1.000
_cell.length_c   1.000
_cell.angle_alpha   90.00
_cell.angle_beta   90.00
_cell.angle_gamma   90.00
#
_symmetry.space_group_name_H-M   'P 1'
#
loop_
_entity.id
_entity.type
_entity.pdbx_description
1 polymer ?
#
loop_
_entity_poly.entity_id
_entity_poly.type
_entity_poly.pdbx_seq_one_letter_code
_entity_poly.pdbx_strand_id
1 'polypeptide(L)'
;MPGRRPPQRRARRRRRNLEELEPTQLTTYQPSTAPVPEGEVIIERGSTARDLGPKLNRSAGDIVRFLLLQGEMVMATQSLTDDMIELFAAEIGADVRLVDPGEEQEAELLARYFEDEDEEVEADQRPRAPVVTVMGHVDHGKTLLLDRIRSTDVVAGEAGGITQHIGAYQVEWRDHPITFIDTPGHAAFTAMRARGAQATDIVILVVAADDGVMPQTIEAIDHAKAAEVPIIVAVNKMDRPDADPARVLQQLSERELVPEAWGGDTIVVEVSALQGTGVDELLEQIVLVAEVEELTARVEGEARGVVLEANLEAGRGPVATVIVQQGTLRVGDPVVAGAAWGKVKALVDDKGDHIKEALPSTPVQVLGFSEPPHAGDEMRAAKDLARARTLGEARAQRFRLSGHKPVAAAAGAKLEDLFEQISRGETATLNIVLKADVQGSLEAVTESLRRLERDDVKLSFVLRGIGGITENDVQLAAASNATIIGFNVRPDNRSRELAETSDVEIRTYEIIYKLLEDLEAAMLGLLSPVYEEVVTGEAEVREVFRVPRIGAVAGCYVRDGKITRGSKVRFLREGTVIWKGSINSLRRFKDDVREVAAGFECGIGLSDFQDLKEGDVIETYEEREIARS
;
A
#
# COMPACT_ATOMS: atom_id res chain seq x y z
N MET A 1 -47.82 -59.17 33.16
CA MET A 1 -48.41 -57.92 32.66
C MET A 1 -47.44 -56.80 32.92
N PRO A 2 -46.84 -56.14 31.92
CA PRO A 2 -45.82 -55.12 32.12
C PRO A 2 -46.48 -53.72 32.24
N GLY A 3 -45.99 -52.96 33.21
CA GLY A 3 -46.46 -51.63 33.55
C GLY A 3 -46.09 -50.57 32.48
N ARG A 4 -47.09 -49.76 32.13
CA ARG A 4 -46.96 -48.58 31.26
C ARG A 4 -46.11 -47.50 31.89
N ARG A 5 -45.02 -47.08 31.21
CA ARG A 5 -44.28 -45.86 31.53
C ARG A 5 -45.12 -44.64 31.09
N PRO A 6 -45.16 -43.56 31.88
CA PRO A 6 -45.82 -42.32 31.48
C PRO A 6 -45.00 -41.55 30.43
N PRO A 7 -45.61 -40.76 29.57
CA PRO A 7 -44.95 -40.03 28.49
C PRO A 7 -44.13 -38.87 29.06
N GLN A 8 -42.86 -38.77 28.57
CA GLN A 8 -41.97 -37.65 28.86
C GLN A 8 -42.60 -36.35 28.27
N ARG A 9 -42.82 -35.36 29.16
CA ARG A 9 -43.18 -34.00 28.80
C ARG A 9 -42.04 -33.39 27.98
N ARG A 10 -42.29 -33.10 26.68
CA ARG A 10 -41.45 -32.26 25.83
C ARG A 10 -41.32 -30.89 26.51
N ALA A 11 -40.12 -30.47 26.84
CA ALA A 11 -39.81 -29.13 27.30
C ALA A 11 -40.23 -28.13 26.24
N ARG A 12 -41.23 -27.31 26.57
CA ARG A 12 -41.61 -26.12 25.76
C ARG A 12 -40.37 -25.25 25.66
N ARG A 13 -39.83 -25.10 24.43
CA ARG A 13 -38.88 -24.01 24.13
C ARG A 13 -39.57 -22.69 24.56
N ARG A 14 -39.03 -22.03 25.58
CA ARG A 14 -39.36 -20.66 25.92
C ARG A 14 -39.13 -19.83 24.67
N ARG A 15 -40.20 -19.29 24.07
CA ARG A 15 -40.12 -18.15 23.16
C ARG A 15 -39.45 -17.04 24.02
N ARG A 16 -38.24 -16.61 23.63
CA ARG A 16 -37.68 -15.35 24.10
C ARG A 16 -38.70 -14.28 23.74
N ASN A 17 -39.19 -13.57 24.74
CA ASN A 17 -40.02 -12.39 24.53
C ASN A 17 -39.17 -11.38 23.77
N LEU A 18 -39.68 -10.92 22.64
CA LEU A 18 -39.12 -9.81 21.84
C LEU A 18 -39.19 -8.45 22.58
N GLU A 19 -39.62 -8.44 23.83
CA GLU A 19 -39.80 -7.23 24.65
C GLU A 19 -38.56 -6.87 25.50
N GLU A 20 -37.46 -7.61 25.38
CA GLU A 20 -36.14 -7.20 25.91
C GLU A 20 -35.25 -6.61 24.82
N LEU A 21 -35.81 -6.05 23.79
CA LEU A 21 -35.14 -5.05 22.97
C LEU A 21 -35.11 -3.77 23.79
N GLU A 22 -33.92 -3.22 23.96
CA GLU A 22 -33.55 -2.03 24.72
C GLU A 22 -34.64 -0.97 24.82
N PRO A 23 -34.81 -0.34 25.98
CA PRO A 23 -35.82 0.69 26.13
C PRO A 23 -35.54 1.74 25.05
N THR A 24 -36.51 1.90 24.14
CA THR A 24 -36.57 3.06 23.25
C THR A 24 -36.31 4.26 24.11
N GLN A 25 -35.15 4.91 23.94
CA GLN A 25 -34.88 6.15 24.67
C GLN A 25 -36.03 7.07 24.32
N LEU A 26 -36.91 7.28 25.30
CA LEU A 26 -37.93 8.28 25.20
C LEU A 26 -37.18 9.60 25.03
N THR A 27 -37.29 10.20 23.85
CA THR A 27 -36.75 11.51 23.57
C THR A 27 -37.33 12.46 24.60
N THR A 28 -36.56 12.73 25.64
CA THR A 28 -36.96 13.69 26.69
C THR A 28 -37.08 15.03 25.99
N TYR A 29 -38.28 15.63 26.04
CA TYR A 29 -38.52 16.97 25.53
C TYR A 29 -37.54 17.93 26.21
N GLN A 30 -36.67 18.52 25.46
CA GLN A 30 -35.76 19.55 25.95
C GLN A 30 -36.30 20.91 25.50
N PRO A 31 -36.54 21.86 26.45
CA PRO A 31 -37.01 23.18 26.10
C PRO A 31 -35.99 23.93 25.23
N SER A 32 -36.45 24.75 24.30
CA SER A 32 -35.60 25.59 23.44
C SER A 32 -34.70 26.56 24.20
N THR A 33 -34.95 26.76 25.50
CA THR A 33 -34.19 27.60 26.44
C THR A 33 -33.21 26.80 27.31
N ALA A 34 -32.99 25.50 27.03
CA ALA A 34 -32.01 24.70 27.77
C ALA A 34 -30.59 25.29 27.61
N PRO A 35 -29.74 25.24 28.65
CA PRO A 35 -28.37 25.74 28.53
C PRO A 35 -27.63 25.00 27.43
N VAL A 36 -26.83 25.74 26.66
CA VAL A 36 -25.94 25.18 25.65
C VAL A 36 -24.83 24.39 26.36
N PRO A 37 -24.37 23.25 25.85
CA PRO A 37 -23.26 22.55 26.45
C PRO A 37 -22.01 23.45 26.56
N GLU A 38 -21.31 23.40 27.67
CA GLU A 38 -20.05 24.10 27.87
C GLU A 38 -18.91 23.28 27.24
N GLY A 39 -18.09 23.91 26.39
CA GLY A 39 -16.99 23.31 25.68
C GLY A 39 -17.30 22.88 24.23
N GLU A 40 -16.29 22.35 23.57
CA GLU A 40 -16.37 21.89 22.18
C GLU A 40 -17.26 20.63 22.06
N VAL A 41 -18.34 20.73 21.27
CA VAL A 41 -19.26 19.62 21.03
C VAL A 41 -18.89 18.91 19.74
N ILE A 42 -18.56 17.60 19.83
CA ILE A 42 -18.22 16.78 18.67
C ILE A 42 -19.51 16.34 17.96
N ILE A 43 -19.60 16.65 16.67
CA ILE A 43 -20.75 16.35 15.83
C ILE A 43 -20.27 15.64 14.56
N GLU A 44 -20.86 14.50 14.24
CA GLU A 44 -20.56 13.78 13.01
C GLU A 44 -21.17 14.49 11.80
N ARG A 45 -20.41 14.61 10.73
CA ARG A 45 -20.85 15.12 9.42
C ARG A 45 -22.02 14.29 8.89
N GLY A 46 -23.01 14.97 8.31
CA GLY A 46 -24.20 14.29 7.81
C GLY A 46 -25.16 13.81 8.90
N SER A 47 -24.97 14.23 10.16
CA SER A 47 -25.92 13.99 11.25
C SER A 47 -27.29 14.51 10.90
N THR A 48 -28.35 13.83 11.39
CA THR A 48 -29.73 14.30 11.24
C THR A 48 -30.09 15.30 12.36
N ALA A 49 -31.13 16.12 12.15
CA ALA A 49 -31.61 16.99 13.20
C ALA A 49 -32.00 16.23 14.48
N ARG A 50 -32.36 14.93 14.35
CA ARG A 50 -32.68 14.05 15.46
C ARG A 50 -31.45 13.68 16.29
N ASP A 51 -30.31 13.47 15.62
CA ASP A 51 -29.05 13.10 16.27
C ASP A 51 -28.35 14.32 16.85
N LEU A 52 -28.43 15.47 16.16
CA LEU A 52 -27.86 16.75 16.57
C LEU A 52 -28.55 17.33 17.81
N GLY A 53 -29.88 17.16 17.90
CA GLY A 53 -30.68 17.75 18.98
C GLY A 53 -30.19 17.42 20.39
N PRO A 54 -30.03 16.13 20.76
CA PRO A 54 -29.55 15.73 22.09
C PRO A 54 -28.15 16.27 22.41
N LYS A 55 -27.24 16.31 21.46
CA LYS A 55 -25.85 16.79 21.62
C LYS A 55 -25.81 18.29 21.93
N LEU A 56 -26.73 19.07 21.36
CA LEU A 56 -26.84 20.52 21.56
C LEU A 56 -27.89 20.94 22.60
N ASN A 57 -28.46 20.00 23.35
CA ASN A 57 -29.59 20.26 24.29
C ASN A 57 -30.78 20.98 23.62
N ARG A 58 -31.12 20.58 22.37
CA ARG A 58 -32.23 21.13 21.60
C ARG A 58 -33.14 20.03 21.08
N SER A 59 -34.35 20.37 20.72
CA SER A 59 -35.23 19.42 20.05
C SER A 59 -34.95 19.38 18.54
N ALA A 60 -35.16 18.23 17.90
CA ALA A 60 -35.07 18.14 16.45
C ALA A 60 -36.02 19.11 15.73
N GLY A 61 -37.16 19.40 16.37
CA GLY A 61 -38.14 20.38 15.87
C GLY A 61 -37.62 21.82 15.88
N ASP A 62 -36.80 22.21 16.86
CA ASP A 62 -36.21 23.55 16.94
C ASP A 62 -35.19 23.72 15.80
N ILE A 63 -34.37 22.69 15.51
CA ILE A 63 -33.40 22.70 14.44
C ILE A 63 -34.09 22.81 13.07
N VAL A 64 -35.09 21.97 12.82
CA VAL A 64 -35.87 21.99 11.57
C VAL A 64 -36.58 23.32 11.38
N ARG A 65 -37.15 23.88 12.45
CA ARG A 65 -37.84 25.20 12.43
C ARG A 65 -36.85 26.33 12.12
N PHE A 66 -35.68 26.32 12.72
CA PHE A 66 -34.65 27.32 12.44
C PHE A 66 -34.21 27.27 10.98
N LEU A 67 -33.85 26.07 10.47
CA LEU A 67 -33.43 25.89 9.07
C LEU A 67 -34.53 26.29 8.10
N LEU A 68 -35.80 25.99 8.40
CA LEU A 68 -36.94 26.44 7.60
C LEU A 68 -37.04 27.96 7.53
N LEU A 69 -36.75 28.68 8.63
CA LEU A 69 -36.76 30.15 8.68
C LEU A 69 -35.61 30.75 7.85
N GLN A 70 -34.52 30.01 7.68
CA GLN A 70 -33.40 30.37 6.79
C GLN A 70 -33.63 30.02 5.31
N GLY A 71 -34.78 29.39 5.01
CA GLY A 71 -35.16 29.02 3.65
C GLY A 71 -34.83 27.56 3.26
N GLU A 72 -34.25 26.79 4.20
CA GLU A 72 -33.86 25.39 3.96
C GLU A 72 -34.94 24.44 4.43
N MET A 73 -35.55 23.69 3.51
CA MET A 73 -36.57 22.70 3.81
C MET A 73 -35.96 21.32 4.08
N VAL A 74 -35.78 21.00 5.38
CA VAL A 74 -35.20 19.71 5.81
C VAL A 74 -36.20 18.94 6.67
N MET A 75 -36.11 17.59 6.60
CA MET A 75 -36.86 16.72 7.53
C MET A 75 -35.97 16.36 8.73
N ALA A 76 -36.59 16.05 9.87
CA ALA A 76 -35.88 15.69 11.10
C ALA A 76 -34.98 14.46 10.97
N THR A 77 -35.24 13.60 9.97
CA THR A 77 -34.47 12.37 9.64
C THR A 77 -33.57 12.53 8.41
N GLN A 78 -33.52 13.72 7.82
CA GLN A 78 -32.66 14.02 6.69
C GLN A 78 -31.29 14.44 7.20
N SER A 79 -30.21 13.97 6.52
CA SER A 79 -28.86 14.41 6.80
C SER A 79 -28.69 15.90 6.52
N LEU A 80 -28.10 16.60 7.46
CA LEU A 80 -27.78 18.03 7.37
C LEU A 80 -26.41 18.20 6.71
N THR A 81 -26.24 19.28 5.97
CA THR A 81 -24.91 19.69 5.45
C THR A 81 -24.08 20.33 6.57
N ASP A 82 -22.76 20.36 6.38
CA ASP A 82 -21.85 20.98 7.34
C ASP A 82 -22.25 22.43 7.62
N ASP A 83 -22.55 23.22 6.57
CA ASP A 83 -22.98 24.61 6.66
C ASP A 83 -24.27 24.77 7.51
N MET A 84 -25.22 23.83 7.39
CA MET A 84 -26.44 23.86 8.17
C MET A 84 -26.21 23.59 9.65
N ILE A 85 -25.28 22.70 9.97
CA ILE A 85 -24.89 22.35 11.34
C ILE A 85 -24.18 23.54 11.99
N GLU A 86 -23.19 24.11 11.30
CA GLU A 86 -22.42 25.26 11.75
C GLU A 86 -23.32 26.51 11.95
N LEU A 87 -24.21 26.75 10.98
CA LEU A 87 -25.17 27.87 11.07
C LEU A 87 -26.08 27.77 12.30
N PHE A 88 -26.60 26.57 12.58
CA PHE A 88 -27.42 26.35 13.76
C PHE A 88 -26.61 26.44 15.06
N ALA A 89 -25.39 25.91 15.08
CA ALA A 89 -24.47 25.98 16.20
C ALA A 89 -24.11 27.45 16.54
N ALA A 90 -23.81 28.26 15.52
CA ALA A 90 -23.55 29.69 15.70
C ALA A 90 -24.75 30.45 16.28
N GLU A 91 -25.98 30.14 15.85
CA GLU A 91 -27.21 30.77 16.37
C GLU A 91 -27.40 30.53 17.86
N ILE A 92 -27.11 29.32 18.34
CA ILE A 92 -27.26 28.97 19.76
C ILE A 92 -26.00 29.28 20.59
N GLY A 93 -24.90 29.70 19.95
CA GLY A 93 -23.61 29.99 20.60
C GLY A 93 -22.88 28.74 21.08
N ALA A 94 -23.06 27.60 20.42
CA ALA A 94 -22.35 26.37 20.71
C ALA A 94 -21.04 26.32 19.92
N ASP A 95 -19.96 25.92 20.57
CA ASP A 95 -18.71 25.60 19.91
C ASP A 95 -18.78 24.14 19.43
N VAL A 96 -18.68 23.93 18.10
CA VAL A 96 -18.85 22.61 17.49
C VAL A 96 -17.65 22.23 16.62
N ARG A 97 -17.21 20.99 16.77
CA ARG A 97 -16.22 20.37 15.91
C ARG A 97 -16.87 19.30 15.06
N LEU A 98 -16.83 19.48 13.75
CA LEU A 98 -17.31 18.48 12.80
C LEU A 98 -16.27 17.39 12.59
N VAL A 99 -16.68 16.15 12.82
CA VAL A 99 -15.86 14.95 12.62
C VAL A 99 -16.49 14.03 11.58
N ASP A 100 -15.70 13.20 10.96
CA ASP A 100 -16.24 12.21 10.02
C ASP A 100 -17.06 11.13 10.74
N PRO A 101 -18.08 10.54 10.08
CA PRO A 101 -18.91 9.50 10.69
C PRO A 101 -18.08 8.33 11.21
N GLY A 102 -18.26 7.98 12.50
CA GLY A 102 -17.52 6.92 13.19
C GLY A 102 -16.19 7.35 13.80
N GLU A 103 -15.73 8.59 13.61
CA GLU A 103 -14.48 9.10 14.18
C GLU A 103 -14.56 9.24 15.72
N GLU A 104 -15.70 9.69 16.22
CA GLU A 104 -15.95 9.79 17.66
C GLU A 104 -15.88 8.42 18.34
N GLN A 105 -16.51 7.40 17.72
CA GLN A 105 -16.47 6.03 18.23
C GLN A 105 -15.07 5.45 18.21
N GLU A 106 -14.30 5.74 17.16
CA GLU A 106 -12.90 5.29 17.06
C GLU A 106 -12.05 5.94 18.14
N ALA A 107 -12.18 7.26 18.34
CA ALA A 107 -11.45 8.00 19.37
C ALA A 107 -11.78 7.47 20.77
N GLU A 108 -13.07 7.20 21.07
CA GLU A 108 -13.48 6.59 22.35
C GLU A 108 -12.85 5.20 22.55
N LEU A 109 -12.81 4.37 21.51
CA LEU A 109 -12.20 3.05 21.59
C LEU A 109 -10.68 3.13 21.77
N LEU A 110 -10.02 4.07 21.09
CA LEU A 110 -8.59 4.31 21.26
C LEU A 110 -8.27 4.75 22.68
N ALA A 111 -8.97 5.77 23.19
CA ALA A 111 -8.85 6.23 24.54
C ALA A 111 -9.04 5.07 25.56
N ARG A 112 -10.14 4.34 25.42
CA ARG A 112 -10.49 3.26 26.35
C ARG A 112 -9.51 2.07 26.32
N TYR A 113 -8.88 1.79 25.19
CA TYR A 113 -8.05 0.58 25.03
C TYR A 113 -6.55 0.84 25.10
N PHE A 114 -6.09 2.08 24.87
CA PHE A 114 -4.69 2.43 24.68
C PHE A 114 -4.20 3.67 25.47
N GLU A 115 -5.09 4.47 26.10
CA GLU A 115 -4.69 5.68 26.85
C GLU A 115 -3.84 5.41 28.10
N ASP A 116 -4.03 4.27 28.77
CA ASP A 116 -3.29 3.94 29.99
C ASP A 116 -1.77 3.75 29.77
N GLU A 117 -1.30 3.77 28.52
CA GLU A 117 0.08 3.43 28.16
C GLU A 117 0.94 4.67 27.87
N ASP A 118 0.32 5.81 27.58
CA ASP A 118 1.05 7.02 27.27
C ASP A 118 1.56 7.77 28.53
N GLU A 119 0.96 7.54 29.71
CA GLU A 119 1.38 8.15 30.98
C GLU A 119 2.59 7.45 31.67
N GLU A 120 2.89 6.16 31.35
CA GLU A 120 4.06 5.44 31.91
C GLU A 120 5.37 5.66 31.12
N VAL A 121 5.39 6.60 30.18
CA VAL A 121 6.34 6.65 29.05
C VAL A 121 7.75 7.14 29.40
N GLU A 122 7.98 7.84 30.53
CA GLU A 122 9.31 8.45 30.76
C GLU A 122 10.39 7.50 31.33
N ALA A 123 10.03 6.31 31.81
CA ALA A 123 10.92 5.54 32.70
C ALA A 123 11.87 4.54 32.01
N ASP A 124 11.64 4.10 30.75
CA ASP A 124 12.48 3.06 30.10
C ASP A 124 12.77 3.32 28.62
N GLN A 125 13.21 4.53 28.31
CA GLN A 125 13.69 4.87 26.98
C GLN A 125 15.13 4.40 26.79
N ARG A 126 15.38 3.66 25.71
CA ARG A 126 16.71 3.18 25.30
C ARG A 126 17.09 3.71 23.92
N PRO A 127 18.37 3.95 23.67
CA PRO A 127 18.82 4.29 22.33
C PRO A 127 18.36 3.26 21.30
N ARG A 128 17.92 3.72 20.14
CA ARG A 128 17.50 2.87 19.02
C ARG A 128 18.25 3.20 17.74
N ALA A 129 18.26 2.27 16.81
CA ALA A 129 18.80 2.49 15.48
C ALA A 129 18.07 3.66 14.77
N PRO A 130 18.80 4.53 14.03
CA PRO A 130 18.15 5.49 13.15
C PRO A 130 17.44 4.80 12.00
N VAL A 131 16.27 5.31 11.65
CA VAL A 131 15.55 4.96 10.42
C VAL A 131 15.85 6.04 9.39
N VAL A 132 16.40 5.66 8.25
CA VAL A 132 16.93 6.56 7.24
C VAL A 132 16.24 6.33 5.91
N THR A 133 15.56 7.32 5.36
CA THR A 133 14.95 7.21 4.03
C THR A 133 15.85 7.84 2.97
N VAL A 134 16.04 7.11 1.86
CA VAL A 134 16.82 7.58 0.72
C VAL A 134 15.87 8.11 -0.35
N MET A 135 16.03 9.40 -0.68
CA MET A 135 15.20 10.14 -1.62
C MET A 135 16.02 10.82 -2.72
N GLY A 136 15.38 11.27 -3.76
CA GLY A 136 16.00 11.99 -4.86
C GLY A 136 15.43 11.59 -6.23
N HIS A 137 15.97 12.20 -7.28
CA HIS A 137 15.50 11.98 -8.65
C HIS A 137 15.77 10.55 -9.16
N VAL A 138 15.02 10.13 -10.20
CA VAL A 138 15.33 8.91 -10.97
C VAL A 138 16.74 9.06 -11.55
N ASP A 139 17.46 7.96 -11.68
CA ASP A 139 18.82 7.89 -12.24
C ASP A 139 19.93 8.63 -11.46
N HIS A 140 19.62 9.23 -10.29
CA HIS A 140 20.64 9.79 -9.40
C HIS A 140 21.43 8.74 -8.62
N GLY A 141 21.09 7.45 -8.79
CA GLY A 141 21.83 6.32 -8.25
C GLY A 141 21.49 5.95 -6.80
N LYS A 142 20.27 6.24 -6.34
CA LYS A 142 19.77 5.86 -5.00
C LYS A 142 19.93 4.35 -4.73
N THR A 143 19.32 3.52 -5.56
CA THR A 143 19.35 2.07 -5.40
C THR A 143 20.77 1.51 -5.50
N LEU A 144 21.61 2.07 -6.39
CA LEU A 144 23.02 1.69 -6.48
C LEU A 144 23.81 2.05 -5.21
N LEU A 145 23.53 3.22 -4.61
CA LEU A 145 24.11 3.63 -3.32
C LEU A 145 23.71 2.64 -2.22
N LEU A 146 22.42 2.28 -2.17
CA LEU A 146 21.90 1.33 -1.20
C LEU A 146 22.44 -0.09 -1.42
N ASP A 147 22.57 -0.54 -2.66
CA ASP A 147 23.22 -1.80 -2.99
C ASP A 147 24.69 -1.84 -2.55
N ARG A 148 25.36 -0.71 -2.69
CA ARG A 148 26.75 -0.57 -2.20
C ARG A 148 26.83 -0.67 -0.68
N ILE A 149 25.90 -0.05 0.05
CA ILE A 149 25.81 -0.13 1.52
C ILE A 149 25.49 -1.57 1.97
N ARG A 150 24.57 -2.25 1.30
CA ARG A 150 24.17 -3.63 1.60
C ARG A 150 25.18 -4.68 1.14
N SER A 151 26.07 -4.34 0.23
CA SER A 151 26.89 -5.30 -0.52
C SER A 151 26.06 -6.33 -1.32
N THR A 152 24.99 -5.85 -1.95
CA THR A 152 24.04 -6.62 -2.77
C THR A 152 23.94 -6.04 -4.18
N ASP A 153 23.18 -6.68 -5.06
CA ASP A 153 22.93 -6.24 -6.44
C ASP A 153 21.43 -6.37 -6.75
N VAL A 154 20.60 -5.55 -6.08
CA VAL A 154 19.14 -5.55 -6.24
C VAL A 154 18.76 -4.87 -7.56
N VAL A 155 19.49 -3.83 -7.98
CA VAL A 155 19.27 -3.11 -9.24
C VAL A 155 19.20 -4.07 -10.44
N ALA A 156 20.06 -5.09 -10.48
CA ALA A 156 20.08 -6.06 -11.58
C ALA A 156 18.83 -6.95 -11.65
N GLY A 157 18.09 -7.06 -10.53
CA GLY A 157 16.87 -7.87 -10.44
C GLY A 157 15.57 -7.10 -10.71
N GLU A 158 15.59 -5.77 -10.65
CA GLU A 158 14.40 -4.96 -10.82
C GLU A 158 14.01 -4.75 -12.30
N ALA A 159 12.70 -4.80 -12.59
CA ALA A 159 12.18 -4.58 -13.94
C ALA A 159 12.50 -3.15 -14.41
N GLY A 160 13.25 -3.03 -15.50
CA GLY A 160 13.69 -1.73 -16.04
C GLY A 160 14.81 -1.06 -15.24
N GLY A 161 15.39 -1.71 -14.21
CA GLY A 161 16.46 -1.16 -13.38
C GLY A 161 16.02 0.03 -12.51
N ILE A 162 14.73 0.12 -12.19
CA ILE A 162 14.14 1.18 -11.36
C ILE A 162 13.40 0.59 -10.17
N THR A 163 13.59 1.17 -9.00
CA THR A 163 12.84 0.80 -7.79
C THR A 163 11.39 1.25 -7.91
N GLN A 164 10.46 0.31 -7.76
CA GLN A 164 9.00 0.54 -7.82
C GLN A 164 8.26 0.17 -6.53
N HIS A 165 8.95 -0.42 -5.55
CA HIS A 165 8.42 -0.80 -4.25
C HIS A 165 9.16 -0.07 -3.13
N ILE A 166 8.52 0.06 -1.97
CA ILE A 166 9.23 0.51 -0.77
C ILE A 166 9.96 -0.70 -0.19
N GLY A 167 11.29 -0.63 -0.16
CA GLY A 167 12.14 -1.59 0.53
C GLY A 167 12.56 -1.07 1.91
N ALA A 168 12.60 -1.95 2.92
CA ALA A 168 13.18 -1.61 4.22
C ALA A 168 14.10 -2.74 4.67
N TYR A 169 15.28 -2.37 5.17
CA TYR A 169 16.29 -3.32 5.61
C TYR A 169 17.23 -2.70 6.62
N GLN A 170 17.90 -3.53 7.40
CA GLN A 170 18.83 -3.10 8.42
C GLN A 170 20.26 -3.52 8.08
N VAL A 171 21.18 -2.56 8.19
CA VAL A 171 22.61 -2.77 7.99
C VAL A 171 23.35 -2.49 9.29
N GLU A 172 24.32 -3.32 9.62
CA GLU A 172 25.23 -3.12 10.76
C GLU A 172 26.53 -2.47 10.26
N TRP A 173 26.81 -1.26 10.73
CA TRP A 173 28.03 -0.54 10.41
C TRP A 173 28.80 -0.21 11.67
N ARG A 174 30.02 -0.78 11.84
CA ARG A 174 30.89 -0.62 13.02
C ARG A 174 30.14 -0.78 14.36
N ASP A 175 29.35 -1.85 14.49
CA ASP A 175 28.48 -2.15 15.64
C ASP A 175 27.29 -1.18 15.84
N HIS A 176 27.00 -0.30 14.89
CA HIS A 176 25.81 0.56 14.88
C HIS A 176 24.80 0.02 13.85
N PRO A 177 23.63 -0.44 14.27
CA PRO A 177 22.56 -0.78 13.34
C PRO A 177 21.94 0.48 12.75
N ILE A 178 21.72 0.49 11.44
CA ILE A 178 21.05 1.57 10.69
C ILE A 178 19.96 0.92 9.85
N THR A 179 18.74 1.42 9.94
CA THR A 179 17.62 0.95 9.13
C THR A 179 17.41 1.88 7.95
N PHE A 180 17.46 1.34 6.74
CA PHE A 180 17.24 2.09 5.52
C PHE A 180 15.85 1.81 4.94
N ILE A 181 15.21 2.84 4.41
CA ILE A 181 14.01 2.77 3.59
C ILE A 181 14.37 3.25 2.18
N ASP A 182 14.24 2.37 1.21
CA ASP A 182 14.38 2.72 -0.21
C ASP A 182 13.04 3.17 -0.76
N THR A 183 13.01 4.33 -1.43
CA THR A 183 11.80 4.89 -2.02
C THR A 183 11.95 5.08 -3.53
N PRO A 184 10.88 4.77 -4.31
CA PRO A 184 10.90 5.02 -5.75
C PRO A 184 11.10 6.49 -6.08
N GLY A 185 11.98 6.79 -7.06
CA GLY A 185 12.27 8.17 -7.48
C GLY A 185 11.19 8.80 -8.36
N HIS A 186 10.37 7.98 -9.03
CA HIS A 186 9.43 8.47 -10.03
C HIS A 186 8.25 9.26 -9.44
N ALA A 187 7.79 10.30 -10.17
CA ALA A 187 6.68 11.18 -9.77
C ALA A 187 5.37 10.45 -9.45
N ALA A 188 5.12 9.29 -10.06
CA ALA A 188 3.94 8.48 -9.75
C ALA A 188 3.88 7.99 -8.28
N PHE A 189 5.02 7.91 -7.61
CA PHE A 189 5.15 7.36 -6.26
C PHE A 189 5.28 8.41 -5.16
N THR A 190 4.67 9.60 -5.34
CA THR A 190 4.67 10.70 -4.36
C THR A 190 4.18 10.26 -2.97
N ALA A 191 3.09 9.46 -2.91
CA ALA A 191 2.57 8.94 -1.65
C ALA A 191 3.57 8.03 -0.92
N MET A 192 4.37 7.24 -1.66
CA MET A 192 5.42 6.41 -1.08
C MET A 192 6.56 7.24 -0.48
N ARG A 193 6.96 8.34 -1.15
CA ARG A 193 7.98 9.27 -0.62
C ARG A 193 7.50 10.00 0.64
N ALA A 194 6.26 10.51 0.63
CA ALA A 194 5.65 11.13 1.81
C ALA A 194 5.62 10.17 3.01
N ARG A 195 5.22 8.92 2.77
CA ARG A 195 5.22 7.86 3.79
C ARG A 195 6.61 7.52 4.29
N GLY A 196 7.59 7.42 3.37
CA GLY A 196 8.99 7.25 3.73
C GLY A 196 9.48 8.37 4.65
N ALA A 197 9.19 9.63 4.34
CA ALA A 197 9.56 10.78 5.18
C ALA A 197 8.91 10.73 6.57
N GLN A 198 7.63 10.38 6.66
CA GLN A 198 6.90 10.29 7.94
C GLN A 198 7.34 9.14 8.84
N ALA A 199 7.91 8.08 8.26
CA ALA A 199 8.36 6.90 8.98
C ALA A 199 9.84 6.96 9.40
N THR A 200 10.56 8.04 9.07
CA THR A 200 12.02 8.14 9.20
C THR A 200 12.46 9.20 10.21
N ASP A 201 13.69 9.06 10.67
CA ASP A 201 14.36 10.02 11.53
C ASP A 201 15.30 10.94 10.74
N ILE A 202 15.86 10.44 9.63
CA ILE A 202 16.84 11.16 8.80
C ILE A 202 16.52 10.90 7.33
N VAL A 203 16.62 11.92 6.48
CA VAL A 203 16.49 11.77 5.03
C VAL A 203 17.86 11.93 4.37
N ILE A 204 18.25 10.98 3.52
CA ILE A 204 19.37 11.13 2.61
C ILE A 204 18.85 11.60 1.27
N LEU A 205 19.21 12.82 0.89
CA LEU A 205 18.88 13.38 -0.41
C LEU A 205 20.01 13.11 -1.40
N VAL A 206 19.80 12.18 -2.33
CA VAL A 206 20.79 11.83 -3.35
C VAL A 206 20.63 12.75 -4.55
N VAL A 207 21.68 13.49 -4.88
CA VAL A 207 21.74 14.39 -6.02
C VAL A 207 22.94 14.02 -6.88
N ALA A 208 22.71 13.77 -8.17
CA ALA A 208 23.80 13.45 -9.08
C ALA A 208 24.58 14.73 -9.45
N ALA A 209 25.92 14.68 -9.36
CA ALA A 209 26.79 15.83 -9.62
C ALA A 209 26.78 16.29 -11.09
N ASP A 210 26.47 15.39 -12.02
CA ASP A 210 26.33 15.64 -13.45
C ASP A 210 25.00 16.30 -13.83
N ASP A 211 23.89 15.95 -13.14
CA ASP A 211 22.54 16.42 -13.46
C ASP A 211 22.13 17.66 -12.64
N GLY A 212 22.47 17.70 -11.35
CA GLY A 212 22.07 18.76 -10.43
C GLY A 212 20.69 18.53 -9.79
N VAL A 213 20.08 19.62 -9.28
CA VAL A 213 18.76 19.56 -8.61
C VAL A 213 17.65 19.49 -9.66
N MET A 214 16.92 18.37 -9.65
CA MET A 214 15.82 18.05 -10.57
C MET A 214 14.45 18.22 -9.89
N PRO A 215 13.33 18.27 -10.64
CA PRO A 215 12.00 18.49 -10.03
C PRO A 215 11.64 17.50 -8.92
N GLN A 216 11.99 16.22 -9.06
CA GLN A 216 11.73 15.21 -8.03
C GLN A 216 12.66 15.36 -6.82
N THR A 217 13.82 15.99 -6.99
CA THR A 217 14.70 16.36 -5.88
C THR A 217 14.05 17.47 -5.04
N ILE A 218 13.41 18.45 -5.69
CA ILE A 218 12.67 19.53 -5.01
C ILE A 218 11.49 18.93 -4.22
N GLU A 219 10.72 18.05 -4.83
CA GLU A 219 9.63 17.34 -4.16
C GLU A 219 10.12 16.55 -2.92
N ALA A 220 11.28 15.88 -3.03
CA ALA A 220 11.89 15.17 -1.91
C ALA A 220 12.29 16.12 -0.76
N ILE A 221 12.82 17.31 -1.07
CA ILE A 221 13.11 18.35 -0.08
C ILE A 221 11.83 18.80 0.62
N ASP A 222 10.77 19.05 -0.14
CA ASP A 222 9.48 19.50 0.41
C ASP A 222 8.86 18.44 1.34
N HIS A 223 8.95 17.14 0.98
CA HIS A 223 8.51 16.06 1.86
C HIS A 223 9.32 15.95 3.14
N ALA A 224 10.64 16.08 3.08
CA ALA A 224 11.51 16.03 4.25
C ALA A 224 11.25 17.23 5.17
N LYS A 225 11.11 18.43 4.61
CA LYS A 225 10.76 19.65 5.37
C LYS A 225 9.37 19.55 6.02
N ALA A 226 8.37 19.00 5.30
CA ALA A 226 7.03 18.80 5.83
C ALA A 226 6.97 17.75 6.96
N ALA A 227 7.90 16.82 6.97
CA ALA A 227 8.08 15.84 8.05
C ALA A 227 8.97 16.34 9.19
N GLU A 228 9.56 17.54 9.05
CA GLU A 228 10.47 18.16 10.03
C GLU A 228 11.69 17.29 10.40
N VAL A 229 12.20 16.51 9.43
CA VAL A 229 13.34 15.59 9.63
C VAL A 229 14.64 16.18 9.07
N PRO A 230 15.79 15.95 9.71
CA PRO A 230 17.10 16.40 9.22
C PRO A 230 17.45 15.78 7.86
N ILE A 231 18.09 16.58 6.99
CA ILE A 231 18.46 16.19 5.63
C ILE A 231 19.98 16.12 5.54
N ILE A 232 20.50 14.95 5.13
CA ILE A 232 21.89 14.78 4.72
C ILE A 232 21.92 14.71 3.20
N VAL A 233 22.71 15.52 2.54
CA VAL A 233 22.84 15.51 1.08
C VAL A 233 23.99 14.62 0.66
N ALA A 234 23.71 13.62 -0.18
CA ALA A 234 24.71 12.80 -0.85
C ALA A 234 24.87 13.23 -2.31
N VAL A 235 25.95 13.97 -2.62
CA VAL A 235 26.29 14.36 -3.99
C VAL A 235 26.96 13.17 -4.66
N ASN A 236 26.19 12.45 -5.49
CA ASN A 236 26.60 11.18 -6.09
C ASN A 236 27.18 11.38 -7.50
N LYS A 237 27.75 10.32 -8.04
CA LYS A 237 28.42 10.24 -9.35
C LYS A 237 29.68 11.12 -9.45
N MET A 238 30.41 11.29 -8.34
CA MET A 238 31.68 12.04 -8.32
C MET A 238 32.77 11.43 -9.20
N ASP A 239 32.59 10.19 -9.65
CA ASP A 239 33.48 9.50 -10.59
C ASP A 239 33.33 9.98 -12.05
N ARG A 240 32.32 10.76 -12.38
CA ARG A 240 32.08 11.25 -13.73
C ARG A 240 32.95 12.47 -14.07
N PRO A 241 33.43 12.58 -15.31
CA PRO A 241 34.27 13.71 -15.73
C PRO A 241 33.49 15.04 -15.83
N ASP A 242 32.17 14.98 -15.93
CA ASP A 242 31.22 16.09 -16.00
C ASP A 242 30.58 16.42 -14.62
N ALA A 243 31.08 15.83 -13.54
CA ALA A 243 30.64 16.13 -12.19
C ALA A 243 30.96 17.58 -11.79
N ASP A 244 29.92 18.34 -11.38
CA ASP A 244 30.04 19.71 -10.89
C ASP A 244 29.33 19.87 -9.54
N PRO A 245 30.00 19.51 -8.43
CA PRO A 245 29.43 19.63 -7.10
C PRO A 245 29.15 21.09 -6.71
N ALA A 246 29.93 22.06 -7.20
CA ALA A 246 29.72 23.46 -6.87
C ALA A 246 28.37 23.98 -7.39
N ARG A 247 27.97 23.57 -8.59
CA ARG A 247 26.65 23.85 -9.16
C ARG A 247 25.54 23.25 -8.30
N VAL A 248 25.70 22.01 -7.84
CA VAL A 248 24.71 21.33 -6.97
C VAL A 248 24.54 22.09 -5.66
N LEU A 249 25.65 22.47 -4.99
CA LEU A 249 25.62 23.22 -3.72
C LEU A 249 24.94 24.58 -3.88
N GLN A 250 25.18 25.29 -5.00
CA GLN A 250 24.49 26.53 -5.30
C GLN A 250 22.98 26.34 -5.44
N GLN A 251 22.56 25.33 -6.22
CA GLN A 251 21.14 25.03 -6.42
C GLN A 251 20.42 24.61 -5.13
N LEU A 252 21.09 23.87 -4.25
CA LEU A 252 20.58 23.50 -2.93
C LEU A 252 20.42 24.71 -2.02
N SER A 253 21.39 25.63 -2.03
CA SER A 253 21.31 26.87 -1.26
C SER A 253 20.15 27.76 -1.68
N GLU A 254 19.76 27.76 -2.96
CA GLU A 254 18.56 28.43 -3.46
C GLU A 254 17.26 27.82 -2.90
N ARG A 255 17.33 26.60 -2.33
CA ARG A 255 16.24 25.87 -1.68
C ARG A 255 16.36 25.84 -0.16
N GLU A 256 17.14 26.76 0.42
CA GLU A 256 17.36 26.88 1.88
C GLU A 256 18.12 25.69 2.51
N LEU A 257 18.81 24.88 1.70
CA LEU A 257 19.74 23.85 2.14
C LEU A 257 21.16 24.40 1.97
N VAL A 258 21.59 25.18 2.95
CA VAL A 258 22.92 25.84 2.92
C VAL A 258 23.95 24.88 3.52
N PRO A 259 25.02 24.52 2.76
CA PRO A 259 26.05 23.62 3.25
C PRO A 259 26.77 24.18 4.47
N GLU A 260 27.24 23.33 5.39
CA GLU A 260 28.07 23.71 6.54
C GLU A 260 29.31 24.48 6.12
N ALA A 261 29.96 24.10 5.01
CA ALA A 261 31.12 24.79 4.44
C ALA A 261 30.84 26.27 4.07
N TRP A 262 29.58 26.66 3.89
CA TRP A 262 29.14 28.03 3.60
C TRP A 262 28.46 28.69 4.81
N GLY A 263 28.55 28.04 5.99
CA GLY A 263 28.01 28.55 7.25
C GLY A 263 26.55 28.24 7.50
N GLY A 264 25.98 27.25 6.79
CA GLY A 264 24.68 26.68 7.05
C GLY A 264 24.73 25.49 8.01
N ASP A 265 23.66 24.71 8.00
CA ASP A 265 23.41 23.55 8.87
C ASP A 265 23.24 22.23 8.10
N THR A 266 23.32 22.28 6.77
CA THR A 266 23.11 21.09 5.94
C THR A 266 24.41 20.32 5.73
N ILE A 267 24.45 19.08 6.17
CA ILE A 267 25.56 18.16 5.94
C ILE A 267 25.55 17.70 4.49
N VAL A 268 26.70 17.85 3.80
CA VAL A 268 26.88 17.44 2.42
C VAL A 268 28.08 16.49 2.32
N VAL A 269 27.85 15.30 1.74
CA VAL A 269 28.88 14.29 1.52
C VAL A 269 29.00 14.00 0.03
N GLU A 270 30.22 14.06 -0.49
CA GLU A 270 30.52 13.69 -1.87
C GLU A 270 30.73 12.17 -1.98
N VAL A 271 29.94 11.49 -2.82
CA VAL A 271 29.98 10.05 -2.94
C VAL A 271 30.09 9.57 -4.39
N SER A 272 30.65 8.38 -4.57
CA SER A 272 30.48 7.59 -5.79
C SER A 272 29.94 6.21 -5.40
N ALA A 273 28.66 5.99 -5.64
CA ALA A 273 28.03 4.69 -5.40
C ALA A 273 28.70 3.59 -6.24
N LEU A 274 29.15 3.91 -7.46
CA LEU A 274 29.82 2.98 -8.35
C LEU A 274 31.18 2.54 -7.80
N GLN A 275 32.03 3.47 -7.36
CA GLN A 275 33.37 3.19 -6.85
C GLN A 275 33.38 2.87 -5.34
N GLY A 276 32.34 3.28 -4.61
CA GLY A 276 32.23 3.12 -3.15
C GLY A 276 33.00 4.19 -2.36
N THR A 277 33.45 5.26 -3.01
CA THR A 277 34.10 6.39 -2.32
C THR A 277 33.09 7.25 -1.59
N GLY A 278 33.43 7.77 -0.40
CA GLY A 278 32.55 8.62 0.42
C GLY A 278 31.41 7.89 1.13
N VAL A 279 31.18 6.59 0.88
CA VAL A 279 30.07 5.85 1.50
C VAL A 279 30.28 5.66 3.01
N ASP A 280 31.49 5.34 3.45
CA ASP A 280 31.81 5.22 4.88
C ASP A 280 31.65 6.56 5.61
N GLU A 281 32.00 7.66 4.97
CA GLU A 281 31.83 9.02 5.49
C GLU A 281 30.33 9.35 5.62
N LEU A 282 29.51 8.98 4.62
CA LEU A 282 28.07 9.15 4.68
C LEU A 282 27.46 8.40 5.86
N LEU A 283 27.88 7.15 6.08
CA LEU A 283 27.40 6.34 7.21
C LEU A 283 27.84 6.92 8.57
N GLU A 284 29.04 7.48 8.63
CA GLU A 284 29.54 8.18 9.83
C GLU A 284 28.69 9.42 10.15
N GLN A 285 28.33 10.22 9.14
CA GLN A 285 27.45 11.37 9.32
C GLN A 285 26.04 10.98 9.77
N ILE A 286 25.49 9.86 9.26
CA ILE A 286 24.19 9.35 9.72
C ILE A 286 24.23 9.03 11.21
N VAL A 287 25.26 8.32 11.67
CA VAL A 287 25.40 7.96 13.09
C VAL A 287 25.57 9.22 13.95
N LEU A 288 26.36 10.19 13.48
CA LEU A 288 26.57 11.46 14.19
C LEU A 288 25.26 12.24 14.36
N VAL A 289 24.48 12.38 13.29
CA VAL A 289 23.15 13.05 13.34
C VAL A 289 22.22 12.29 14.27
N ALA A 290 22.20 10.96 14.22
CA ALA A 290 21.38 10.14 15.11
C ALA A 290 21.73 10.31 16.59
N GLU A 291 23.01 10.52 16.91
CA GLU A 291 23.47 10.82 18.27
C GLU A 291 23.04 12.24 18.72
N VAL A 292 23.09 13.22 17.83
CA VAL A 292 22.66 14.60 18.11
C VAL A 292 21.15 14.67 18.35
N GLU A 293 20.36 13.90 17.58
CA GLU A 293 18.91 13.81 17.73
C GLU A 293 18.47 12.96 18.94
N GLU A 294 19.40 12.36 19.68
CA GLU A 294 19.14 11.55 20.89
C GLU A 294 18.03 10.50 20.67
N LEU A 295 18.10 9.75 19.55
CA LEU A 295 17.05 8.81 19.13
C LEU A 295 16.84 7.69 20.16
N THR A 296 15.72 7.75 20.85
CA THR A 296 15.33 6.76 21.87
C THR A 296 13.97 6.17 21.58
N ALA A 297 13.71 4.98 22.11
CA ALA A 297 12.39 4.36 22.11
C ALA A 297 12.17 3.48 23.34
N ARG A 298 10.93 3.32 23.72
CA ARG A 298 10.53 2.31 24.70
C ARG A 298 10.69 0.92 24.08
N VAL A 299 11.44 0.05 24.72
CA VAL A 299 11.65 -1.34 24.26
C VAL A 299 10.61 -2.28 24.86
N GLU A 300 10.24 -2.06 26.14
CA GLU A 300 9.23 -2.87 26.82
C GLU A 300 7.81 -2.35 26.54
N GLY A 301 6.83 -3.24 26.56
CA GLY A 301 5.42 -2.91 26.35
C GLY A 301 4.89 -3.30 24.97
N GLU A 302 3.67 -2.86 24.68
CA GLU A 302 2.96 -3.15 23.45
C GLU A 302 3.60 -2.44 22.26
N ALA A 303 3.76 -3.19 21.17
CA ALA A 303 4.42 -2.66 19.98
C ALA A 303 3.56 -1.65 19.24
N ARG A 304 4.20 -0.55 18.82
CA ARG A 304 3.68 0.43 17.85
C ARG A 304 4.61 0.47 16.64
N GLY A 305 4.05 0.65 15.45
CA GLY A 305 4.85 0.77 14.23
C GLY A 305 4.02 1.31 13.07
N VAL A 306 4.67 1.50 11.94
CA VAL A 306 4.04 2.00 10.72
C VAL A 306 4.13 0.94 9.63
N VAL A 307 3.03 0.72 8.93
CA VAL A 307 2.96 -0.15 7.75
C VAL A 307 3.57 0.60 6.57
N LEU A 308 4.69 0.11 6.06
CA LEU A 308 5.33 0.66 4.87
C LEU A 308 4.65 0.18 3.60
N GLU A 309 4.39 -1.12 3.55
CA GLU A 309 3.86 -1.80 2.37
C GLU A 309 3.03 -3.02 2.79
N ALA A 310 2.04 -3.39 1.99
CA ALA A 310 1.25 -4.59 2.22
C ALA A 310 0.95 -5.29 0.89
N ASN A 311 0.97 -6.62 0.94
CA ASN A 311 0.69 -7.49 -0.18
C ASN A 311 -0.19 -8.69 0.22
N LEU A 312 -0.66 -9.42 -0.78
CA LEU A 312 -1.42 -10.65 -0.61
C LEU A 312 -0.69 -11.80 -1.29
N GLU A 313 -0.05 -12.64 -0.48
CA GLU A 313 0.69 -13.80 -0.98
C GLU A 313 -0.16 -15.06 -0.98
N ALA A 314 -0.11 -15.80 -2.08
CA ALA A 314 -0.77 -17.10 -2.16
C ALA A 314 -0.18 -18.07 -1.10
N GLY A 315 -1.05 -18.71 -0.36
CA GLY A 315 -0.65 -19.64 0.71
C GLY A 315 -0.24 -19.00 2.04
N ARG A 316 0.35 -17.80 2.06
CA ARG A 316 0.72 -17.07 3.28
C ARG A 316 -0.36 -16.07 3.72
N GLY A 317 -1.20 -15.61 2.78
CA GLY A 317 -2.26 -14.63 3.01
C GLY A 317 -1.75 -13.19 3.06
N PRO A 318 -2.43 -12.29 3.79
CA PRO A 318 -2.00 -10.91 3.97
C PRO A 318 -0.64 -10.84 4.68
N VAL A 319 0.29 -10.11 4.09
CA VAL A 319 1.62 -9.80 4.60
C VAL A 319 1.79 -8.30 4.63
N ALA A 320 2.28 -7.76 5.73
CA ALA A 320 2.57 -6.33 5.85
C ALA A 320 4.03 -6.12 6.27
N THR A 321 4.75 -5.28 5.57
CA THR A 321 6.08 -4.81 5.98
C THR A 321 5.90 -3.62 6.92
N VAL A 322 6.38 -3.76 8.14
CA VAL A 322 6.20 -2.79 9.22
C VAL A 322 7.55 -2.39 9.78
N ILE A 323 7.73 -1.10 10.10
CA ILE A 323 8.80 -0.66 10.98
C ILE A 323 8.23 -0.51 12.38
N VAL A 324 8.81 -1.22 13.33
CA VAL A 324 8.48 -1.08 14.74
C VAL A 324 9.09 0.24 15.24
N GLN A 325 8.29 1.11 15.83
CA GLN A 325 8.73 2.40 16.35
C GLN A 325 8.92 2.36 17.87
N GLN A 326 8.05 1.66 18.58
CA GLN A 326 8.07 1.52 20.03
C GLN A 326 7.62 0.14 20.44
N GLY A 327 8.04 -0.30 21.63
CA GLY A 327 7.69 -1.61 22.18
C GLY A 327 8.40 -2.76 21.46
N THR A 328 8.05 -3.97 21.79
CA THR A 328 8.59 -5.18 21.16
C THR A 328 7.46 -6.00 20.57
N LEU A 329 7.47 -6.19 19.25
CA LEU A 329 6.49 -7.03 18.56
C LEU A 329 6.91 -8.51 18.63
N ARG A 330 6.01 -9.38 19.10
CA ARG A 330 6.29 -10.82 19.27
C ARG A 330 5.33 -11.67 18.45
N VAL A 331 5.80 -12.85 18.08
CA VAL A 331 4.93 -13.88 17.50
C VAL A 331 3.86 -14.27 18.52
N GLY A 332 2.61 -14.14 18.11
CA GLY A 332 1.45 -14.41 18.96
C GLY A 332 0.72 -13.17 19.46
N ASP A 333 1.27 -11.98 19.27
CA ASP A 333 0.61 -10.75 19.68
C ASP A 333 -0.64 -10.47 18.82
N PRO A 334 -1.73 -10.04 19.45
CA PRO A 334 -2.84 -9.46 18.75
C PRO A 334 -2.45 -8.10 18.20
N VAL A 335 -2.73 -7.84 16.91
CA VAL A 335 -2.37 -6.58 16.24
C VAL A 335 -3.55 -6.00 15.47
N VAL A 336 -3.57 -4.70 15.36
CA VAL A 336 -4.47 -3.93 14.49
C VAL A 336 -3.68 -2.91 13.69
N ALA A 337 -3.97 -2.79 12.41
CA ALA A 337 -3.40 -1.78 11.51
C ALA A 337 -4.51 -1.30 10.56
N GLY A 338 -4.89 -0.01 10.67
CA GLY A 338 -6.07 0.46 9.96
C GLY A 338 -7.31 -0.38 10.30
N ALA A 339 -8.02 -0.87 9.28
CA ALA A 339 -9.14 -1.79 9.42
C ALA A 339 -8.72 -3.25 9.61
N ALA A 340 -7.49 -3.59 9.22
CA ALA A 340 -6.95 -4.94 9.35
C ALA A 340 -6.60 -5.27 10.81
N TRP A 341 -6.99 -6.45 11.26
CA TRP A 341 -6.67 -6.94 12.59
C TRP A 341 -6.28 -8.42 12.52
N GLY A 342 -5.59 -8.91 13.51
CA GLY A 342 -5.21 -10.31 13.51
C GLY A 342 -4.33 -10.71 14.69
N LYS A 343 -3.76 -11.90 14.59
CA LYS A 343 -2.76 -12.41 15.51
C LYS A 343 -1.49 -12.70 14.72
N VAL A 344 -0.37 -12.17 15.16
CA VAL A 344 0.93 -12.40 14.52
C VAL A 344 1.22 -13.91 14.50
N LYS A 345 1.22 -14.50 13.31
CA LYS A 345 1.53 -15.92 13.09
C LYS A 345 3.02 -16.15 12.90
N ALA A 346 3.69 -15.23 12.23
CA ALA A 346 5.11 -15.25 11.99
C ALA A 346 5.62 -13.82 11.77
N LEU A 347 6.88 -13.60 12.14
CA LEU A 347 7.68 -12.43 11.82
C LEU A 347 8.84 -12.88 10.95
N VAL A 348 9.09 -12.17 9.87
CA VAL A 348 10.18 -12.45 8.92
C VAL A 348 11.00 -11.18 8.76
N ASP A 349 12.31 -11.29 8.90
CA ASP A 349 13.21 -10.16 8.73
C ASP A 349 13.49 -9.82 7.24
N ASP A 350 14.31 -8.82 6.99
CA ASP A 350 14.72 -8.38 5.67
C ASP A 350 15.57 -9.41 4.89
N LYS A 351 16.13 -10.40 5.60
CA LYS A 351 16.91 -11.50 5.01
C LYS A 351 16.05 -12.74 4.69
N GLY A 352 14.77 -12.71 5.08
CA GLY A 352 13.83 -13.81 4.89
C GLY A 352 13.84 -14.84 6.03
N ASP A 353 14.54 -14.56 7.14
CA ASP A 353 14.62 -15.43 8.29
C ASP A 353 13.46 -15.20 9.25
N HIS A 354 12.97 -16.31 9.86
CA HIS A 354 11.93 -16.23 10.88
C HIS A 354 12.49 -15.77 12.21
N ILE A 355 12.00 -14.65 12.71
CA ILE A 355 12.35 -14.10 14.02
C ILE A 355 11.21 -14.27 15.03
N LYS A 356 11.51 -14.28 16.32
CA LYS A 356 10.50 -14.42 17.38
C LYS A 356 9.97 -13.08 17.88
N GLU A 357 10.82 -12.06 17.82
CA GLU A 357 10.55 -10.70 18.29
C GLU A 357 11.24 -9.68 17.39
N ALA A 358 10.63 -8.52 17.26
CA ALA A 358 11.15 -7.35 16.54
C ALA A 358 11.21 -6.16 17.50
N LEU A 359 12.38 -5.56 17.61
CA LEU A 359 12.68 -4.40 18.45
C LEU A 359 12.38 -3.08 17.70
N PRO A 360 12.36 -1.94 18.40
CA PRO A 360 12.26 -0.64 17.74
C PRO A 360 13.29 -0.45 16.62
N SER A 361 12.88 0.23 15.55
CA SER A 361 13.62 0.46 14.30
C SER A 361 13.88 -0.79 13.44
N THR A 362 13.35 -1.96 13.82
CA THR A 362 13.52 -3.17 13.01
C THR A 362 12.43 -3.25 11.93
N PRO A 363 12.82 -3.36 10.64
CA PRO A 363 11.88 -3.67 9.58
C PRO A 363 11.50 -5.14 9.63
N VAL A 364 10.20 -5.45 9.58
CA VAL A 364 9.72 -6.83 9.71
C VAL A 364 8.48 -7.06 8.87
N GLN A 365 8.42 -8.21 8.21
CA GLN A 365 7.20 -8.70 7.57
C GLN A 365 6.34 -9.42 8.61
N VAL A 366 5.13 -8.92 8.79
CA VAL A 366 4.14 -9.43 9.73
C VAL A 366 3.09 -10.24 8.99
N LEU A 367 2.95 -11.50 9.37
CA LEU A 367 1.94 -12.42 8.85
C LEU A 367 0.84 -12.65 9.90
N GLY A 368 -0.42 -12.65 9.46
CA GLY A 368 -1.53 -13.04 10.34
C GLY A 368 -2.68 -12.05 10.41
N PHE A 369 -2.64 -10.97 9.64
CA PHE A 369 -3.76 -10.04 9.47
C PHE A 369 -4.97 -10.71 8.81
N SER A 370 -6.17 -10.17 9.05
CA SER A 370 -7.44 -10.58 8.43
C SER A 370 -7.51 -10.20 6.95
N GLU A 371 -6.95 -9.05 6.61
CA GLU A 371 -6.87 -8.45 5.27
C GLU A 371 -5.58 -7.63 5.18
N PRO A 372 -5.09 -7.28 3.98
CA PRO A 372 -3.94 -6.40 3.85
C PRO A 372 -4.27 -5.02 4.43
N PRO A 373 -3.47 -4.50 5.39
CA PRO A 373 -3.63 -3.14 5.88
C PRO A 373 -3.27 -2.12 4.80
N HIS A 374 -3.72 -0.89 4.97
CA HIS A 374 -3.25 0.19 4.10
C HIS A 374 -1.83 0.59 4.45
N ALA A 375 -1.05 0.86 3.42
CA ALA A 375 0.28 1.39 3.60
C ALA A 375 0.20 2.81 4.20
N GLY A 376 0.97 3.07 5.27
CA GLY A 376 0.86 4.26 6.11
C GLY A 376 -0.02 4.09 7.35
N ASP A 377 -0.78 2.98 7.47
CA ASP A 377 -1.54 2.71 8.67
C ASP A 377 -0.60 2.53 9.88
N GLU A 378 -0.98 3.11 11.01
CA GLU A 378 -0.34 2.81 12.28
C GLU A 378 -0.74 1.41 12.73
N MET A 379 0.26 0.56 12.96
CA MET A 379 0.08 -0.74 13.59
C MET A 379 0.24 -0.61 15.10
N ARG A 380 -0.68 -1.19 15.87
CA ARG A 380 -0.60 -1.32 17.32
C ARG A 380 -0.81 -2.76 17.74
N ALA A 381 0.00 -3.23 18.67
CA ALA A 381 -0.29 -4.44 19.42
C ALA A 381 -1.38 -4.14 20.45
N ALA A 382 -2.22 -5.10 20.75
CA ALA A 382 -3.31 -4.97 21.71
C ALA A 382 -3.21 -6.07 22.78
N LYS A 383 -3.75 -5.84 23.98
CA LYS A 383 -3.74 -6.82 25.08
C LYS A 383 -4.48 -8.11 24.72
N ASP A 384 -5.50 -8.02 23.88
CA ASP A 384 -6.25 -9.19 23.43
C ASP A 384 -6.81 -9.01 22.00
N LEU A 385 -7.12 -10.15 21.35
CA LEU A 385 -7.64 -10.17 19.99
C LEU A 385 -9.03 -9.53 19.86
N ALA A 386 -9.83 -9.51 20.92
CA ALA A 386 -11.17 -8.93 20.88
C ALA A 386 -11.10 -7.40 20.76
N ARG A 387 -10.15 -6.76 21.46
CA ARG A 387 -9.90 -5.30 21.33
C ARG A 387 -9.41 -4.94 19.94
N ALA A 388 -8.39 -5.66 19.43
CA ALA A 388 -7.88 -5.46 18.08
C ALA A 388 -9.00 -5.58 17.03
N ARG A 389 -9.84 -6.60 17.16
CA ARG A 389 -10.99 -6.80 16.28
C ARG A 389 -12.02 -5.69 16.38
N THR A 390 -12.41 -5.27 17.59
CA THR A 390 -13.43 -4.21 17.78
C THR A 390 -12.95 -2.90 17.14
N LEU A 391 -11.69 -2.53 17.32
CA LEU A 391 -11.12 -1.33 16.72
C LEU A 391 -11.05 -1.45 15.18
N GLY A 392 -10.57 -2.58 14.66
CA GLY A 392 -10.50 -2.82 13.21
C GLY A 392 -11.88 -2.78 12.55
N GLU A 393 -12.90 -3.40 13.17
CA GLU A 393 -14.28 -3.37 12.67
C GLU A 393 -14.88 -1.95 12.71
N ALA A 394 -14.59 -1.15 13.75
CA ALA A 394 -15.01 0.25 13.82
C ALA A 394 -14.38 1.09 12.71
N ARG A 395 -13.08 0.94 12.47
CA ARG A 395 -12.37 1.59 11.36
C ARG A 395 -12.92 1.15 9.99
N ALA A 396 -13.15 -0.15 9.79
CA ALA A 396 -13.76 -0.67 8.57
C ALA A 396 -15.15 -0.08 8.33
N GLN A 397 -15.95 0.11 9.40
CA GLN A 397 -17.26 0.76 9.32
C GLN A 397 -17.11 2.24 8.95
N ARG A 398 -16.19 2.98 9.56
CA ARG A 398 -15.87 4.37 9.23
C ARG A 398 -15.51 4.52 7.75
N PHE A 399 -14.61 3.69 7.21
CA PHE A 399 -14.25 3.72 5.79
C PHE A 399 -15.44 3.45 4.86
N ARG A 400 -16.35 2.55 5.23
CA ARG A 400 -17.56 2.31 4.44
C ARG A 400 -18.51 3.51 4.46
N LEU A 401 -18.65 4.17 5.60
CA LEU A 401 -19.51 5.34 5.75
C LEU A 401 -18.93 6.57 5.01
N SER A 402 -17.62 6.80 5.10
CA SER A 402 -16.94 7.89 4.39
C SER A 402 -16.87 7.66 2.88
N GLY A 403 -16.76 6.41 2.42
CA GLY A 403 -16.77 6.03 1.00
C GLY A 403 -18.15 6.19 0.35
N HIS A 404 -19.21 6.18 1.13
CA HIS A 404 -20.55 6.54 0.69
C HIS A 404 -20.73 8.06 0.87
N LYS A 405 -20.11 8.87 0.00
CA LYS A 405 -20.65 10.22 -0.21
C LYS A 405 -22.13 10.01 -0.56
N PRO A 406 -23.08 10.57 0.22
CA PRO A 406 -24.47 10.37 -0.07
C PRO A 406 -24.71 10.89 -1.51
N VAL A 407 -25.15 10.00 -2.38
CA VAL A 407 -25.72 10.34 -3.69
C VAL A 407 -26.98 11.22 -3.51
N ALA A 408 -27.27 11.64 -2.28
CA ALA A 408 -28.33 12.57 -1.93
C ALA A 408 -28.18 13.96 -2.57
N ALA A 409 -26.96 14.34 -3.00
CA ALA A 409 -26.78 15.53 -3.84
C ALA A 409 -27.24 15.29 -5.30
N ALA A 410 -27.34 14.02 -5.74
CA ALA A 410 -27.86 13.68 -7.06
C ALA A 410 -29.38 13.44 -7.07
N ALA A 411 -30.01 13.27 -5.90
CA ALA A 411 -31.48 13.14 -5.81
C ALA A 411 -32.22 14.47 -6.07
N GLY A 412 -31.48 15.59 -6.20
CA GLY A 412 -32.01 16.88 -6.64
C GLY A 412 -31.61 17.26 -8.07
N ALA A 413 -30.77 16.45 -8.74
CA ALA A 413 -30.52 16.64 -10.15
C ALA A 413 -31.83 16.42 -10.89
N LYS A 414 -32.39 17.49 -11.42
CA LYS A 414 -33.63 17.44 -12.20
C LYS A 414 -33.40 16.48 -13.37
N LEU A 415 -34.43 15.75 -13.75
CA LEU A 415 -34.42 14.92 -14.98
C LEU A 415 -33.86 15.70 -16.20
N GLU A 416 -34.01 17.02 -16.19
CA GLU A 416 -33.46 17.96 -17.18
C GLU A 416 -31.92 17.97 -17.19
N ASP A 417 -31.23 17.90 -16.05
CA ASP A 417 -29.76 17.84 -15.96
C ASP A 417 -29.23 16.49 -16.47
N LEU A 418 -29.98 15.41 -16.27
CA LEU A 418 -29.66 14.09 -16.83
C LEU A 418 -29.85 14.07 -18.35
N PHE A 419 -30.92 14.73 -18.87
CA PHE A 419 -31.13 14.90 -20.31
C PHE A 419 -30.10 15.85 -20.93
N GLU A 420 -29.62 16.86 -20.21
CA GLU A 420 -28.54 17.74 -20.68
C GLU A 420 -27.19 17.01 -20.72
N GLN A 421 -26.90 16.12 -19.78
CA GLN A 421 -25.72 15.24 -19.81
C GLN A 421 -25.79 14.23 -20.96
N ILE A 422 -26.95 13.65 -21.22
CA ILE A 422 -27.18 12.73 -22.35
C ILE A 422 -27.12 13.49 -23.70
N SER A 423 -27.52 14.75 -23.74
CA SER A 423 -27.52 15.55 -24.98
C SER A 423 -26.16 16.20 -25.30
N ARG A 424 -25.21 16.22 -24.35
CA ARG A 424 -23.84 16.75 -24.55
C ARG A 424 -22.87 15.76 -25.20
N GLY A 425 -23.32 14.58 -25.62
CA GLY A 425 -22.50 13.53 -26.19
C GLY A 425 -21.96 12.59 -25.10
N GLU A 426 -22.11 11.32 -25.33
CA GLU A 426 -21.60 10.27 -24.46
C GLU A 426 -20.11 10.47 -24.25
N THR A 427 -19.68 10.95 -23.08
CA THR A 427 -18.29 10.87 -22.67
C THR A 427 -17.91 9.39 -22.63
N ALA A 428 -16.97 9.00 -23.47
CA ALA A 428 -16.50 7.63 -23.49
C ALA A 428 -15.95 7.28 -22.10
N THR A 429 -16.47 6.21 -21.50
CA THR A 429 -16.01 5.73 -20.19
C THR A 429 -15.26 4.43 -20.38
N LEU A 430 -13.99 4.41 -20.03
CA LEU A 430 -13.18 3.20 -20.00
C LEU A 430 -13.30 2.55 -18.62
N ASN A 431 -13.97 1.40 -18.55
CA ASN A 431 -14.09 0.62 -17.33
C ASN A 431 -12.84 -0.22 -17.12
N ILE A 432 -12.27 -0.17 -15.92
CA ILE A 432 -11.02 -0.83 -15.56
C ILE A 432 -11.19 -1.66 -14.29
N VAL A 433 -10.72 -2.90 -14.32
CA VAL A 433 -10.41 -3.71 -13.15
C VAL A 433 -8.90 -3.65 -12.95
N LEU A 434 -8.44 -2.99 -11.90
CA LEU A 434 -7.01 -2.80 -11.63
C LEU A 434 -6.54 -3.75 -10.53
N LYS A 435 -5.49 -4.52 -10.83
CA LYS A 435 -4.83 -5.42 -9.88
C LYS A 435 -3.34 -5.10 -9.83
N ALA A 436 -2.79 -5.01 -8.62
CA ALA A 436 -1.37 -4.78 -8.39
C ALA A 436 -0.82 -5.79 -7.38
N ASP A 437 0.48 -5.94 -7.34
CA ASP A 437 1.18 -6.83 -6.40
C ASP A 437 1.13 -6.29 -4.96
N VAL A 438 1.36 -4.99 -4.79
CA VAL A 438 1.40 -4.31 -3.49
C VAL A 438 0.48 -3.09 -3.45
N GLN A 439 0.17 -2.65 -2.23
CA GLN A 439 -0.75 -1.52 -2.00
C GLN A 439 -0.24 -0.21 -2.60
N GLY A 440 1.04 0.09 -2.41
CA GLY A 440 1.63 1.33 -2.92
C GLY A 440 1.66 1.39 -4.45
N SER A 441 1.92 0.26 -5.13
CA SER A 441 1.79 0.16 -6.59
C SER A 441 0.36 0.43 -7.05
N LEU A 442 -0.64 -0.11 -6.34
CA LEU A 442 -2.06 0.13 -6.63
C LEU A 442 -2.43 1.61 -6.51
N GLU A 443 -1.95 2.28 -5.47
CA GLU A 443 -2.15 3.72 -5.25
C GLU A 443 -1.50 4.54 -6.35
N ALA A 444 -0.23 4.29 -6.66
CA ALA A 444 0.54 5.02 -7.67
C ALA A 444 -0.07 4.88 -9.07
N VAL A 445 -0.46 3.68 -9.47
CA VAL A 445 -1.12 3.43 -10.75
C VAL A 445 -2.49 4.11 -10.79
N THR A 446 -3.28 3.99 -9.72
CA THR A 446 -4.61 4.63 -9.64
C THR A 446 -4.51 6.15 -9.79
N GLU A 447 -3.58 6.79 -9.08
CA GLU A 447 -3.41 8.24 -9.12
C GLU A 447 -2.88 8.70 -10.48
N SER A 448 -1.91 7.98 -11.04
CA SER A 448 -1.35 8.29 -12.36
C SER A 448 -2.41 8.17 -13.46
N LEU A 449 -3.26 7.14 -13.39
CA LEU A 449 -4.37 6.95 -14.33
C LEU A 449 -5.43 8.06 -14.22
N ARG A 450 -5.74 8.52 -13.00
CA ARG A 450 -6.65 9.65 -12.80
C ARG A 450 -6.14 10.96 -13.41
N ARG A 451 -4.82 11.15 -13.42
CA ARG A 451 -4.21 12.33 -14.08
C ARG A 451 -4.31 12.30 -15.61
N LEU A 452 -4.56 11.13 -16.20
CA LEU A 452 -4.81 10.98 -17.64
C LEU A 452 -6.26 11.27 -18.02
N GLU A 453 -7.18 11.41 -17.07
CA GLU A 453 -8.58 11.74 -17.34
C GLU A 453 -8.69 13.07 -18.11
N ARG A 454 -9.56 13.08 -19.11
CA ARG A 454 -9.86 14.23 -19.95
C ARG A 454 -11.36 14.50 -19.93
N ASP A 455 -11.77 15.65 -20.43
CA ASP A 455 -13.19 16.03 -20.47
C ASP A 455 -14.02 15.11 -21.40
N ASP A 456 -13.38 14.49 -22.38
CA ASP A 456 -13.99 13.63 -23.40
C ASP A 456 -13.91 12.13 -23.07
N VAL A 457 -12.96 11.70 -22.21
CA VAL A 457 -12.77 10.30 -21.81
C VAL A 457 -12.56 10.21 -20.31
N LYS A 458 -13.44 9.48 -19.62
CA LYS A 458 -13.35 9.21 -18.18
C LYS A 458 -12.92 7.78 -17.90
N LEU A 459 -12.18 7.59 -16.81
CA LEU A 459 -11.81 6.28 -16.30
C LEU A 459 -12.75 5.88 -15.15
N SER A 460 -13.30 4.69 -15.23
CA SER A 460 -14.14 4.12 -14.18
C SER A 460 -13.48 2.87 -13.61
N PHE A 461 -13.05 2.95 -12.36
CA PHE A 461 -12.49 1.79 -11.66
C PHE A 461 -13.62 0.93 -11.10
N VAL A 462 -13.92 -0.17 -11.78
CA VAL A 462 -14.92 -1.16 -11.33
C VAL A 462 -14.44 -1.90 -10.09
N LEU A 463 -13.15 -2.25 -10.07
CA LEU A 463 -12.47 -2.87 -8.94
C LEU A 463 -11.02 -2.41 -8.89
N ARG A 464 -10.54 -2.19 -7.68
CA ARG A 464 -9.11 -2.02 -7.38
C ARG A 464 -8.73 -3.01 -6.29
N GLY A 465 -7.65 -3.76 -6.48
CA GLY A 465 -7.27 -4.78 -5.51
C GLY A 465 -5.82 -5.24 -5.63
N ILE A 466 -5.33 -5.84 -4.57
CA ILE A 466 -4.00 -6.40 -4.46
C ILE A 466 -4.03 -7.89 -4.74
N GLY A 467 -2.91 -8.42 -5.24
CA GLY A 467 -2.71 -9.83 -5.52
C GLY A 467 -3.04 -10.23 -6.95
N GLY A 468 -2.91 -11.51 -7.29
CA GLY A 468 -3.10 -12.05 -8.63
C GLY A 468 -4.51 -11.84 -9.19
N ILE A 469 -4.64 -11.96 -10.50
CA ILE A 469 -5.93 -11.86 -11.19
C ILE A 469 -6.66 -13.19 -11.04
N THR A 470 -7.88 -13.14 -10.47
CA THR A 470 -8.70 -14.31 -10.14
C THR A 470 -9.90 -14.48 -11.08
N GLU A 471 -10.53 -15.65 -11.07
CA GLU A 471 -11.77 -15.93 -11.83
C GLU A 471 -12.89 -14.91 -11.50
N ASN A 472 -13.00 -14.48 -10.25
CA ASN A 472 -13.98 -13.46 -9.84
C ASN A 472 -13.73 -12.11 -10.50
N ASP A 473 -12.44 -11.71 -10.65
CA ASP A 473 -12.07 -10.47 -11.31
C ASP A 473 -12.47 -10.51 -12.79
N VAL A 474 -12.29 -11.67 -13.44
CA VAL A 474 -12.69 -11.88 -14.84
C VAL A 474 -14.22 -11.84 -15.00
N GLN A 475 -14.96 -12.49 -14.11
CA GLN A 475 -16.44 -12.45 -14.13
C GLN A 475 -16.97 -11.03 -13.92
N LEU A 476 -16.36 -10.28 -13.01
CA LEU A 476 -16.73 -8.88 -12.77
C LEU A 476 -16.41 -8.00 -13.99
N ALA A 477 -15.24 -8.19 -14.61
CA ALA A 477 -14.85 -7.48 -15.82
C ALA A 477 -15.81 -7.78 -16.98
N ALA A 478 -16.19 -9.06 -17.20
CA ALA A 478 -17.16 -9.45 -18.18
C ALA A 478 -18.54 -8.79 -17.96
N ALA A 479 -19.01 -8.76 -16.70
CA ALA A 479 -20.30 -8.16 -16.34
C ALA A 479 -20.35 -6.65 -16.51
N SER A 480 -19.21 -5.96 -16.37
CA SER A 480 -19.09 -4.50 -16.44
C SER A 480 -18.46 -3.99 -17.73
N ASN A 481 -18.19 -4.85 -18.69
CA ASN A 481 -17.46 -4.55 -19.93
C ASN A 481 -16.17 -3.79 -19.65
N ALA A 482 -15.35 -4.32 -18.72
CA ALA A 482 -14.12 -3.71 -18.25
C ALA A 482 -12.89 -4.46 -18.77
N THR A 483 -11.81 -3.72 -19.02
CA THR A 483 -10.48 -4.29 -19.27
C THR A 483 -9.78 -4.56 -17.95
N ILE A 484 -9.15 -5.72 -17.80
CA ILE A 484 -8.34 -6.04 -16.62
C ILE A 484 -6.91 -5.56 -16.85
N ILE A 485 -6.42 -4.74 -15.94
CA ILE A 485 -5.05 -4.27 -15.91
C ILE A 485 -4.35 -4.89 -14.71
N GLY A 486 -3.32 -5.68 -14.96
CA GLY A 486 -2.43 -6.24 -13.96
C GLY A 486 -1.10 -5.50 -13.94
N PHE A 487 -0.75 -4.88 -12.81
CA PHE A 487 0.56 -4.30 -12.59
C PHE A 487 1.40 -5.23 -11.73
N ASN A 488 2.47 -5.74 -12.30
CA ASN A 488 3.38 -6.73 -11.70
C ASN A 488 2.69 -8.03 -11.21
N VAL A 489 1.48 -8.31 -11.70
CA VAL A 489 0.70 -9.52 -11.38
C VAL A 489 0.28 -10.23 -12.66
N ARG A 490 -0.02 -11.54 -12.54
CA ARG A 490 -0.42 -12.39 -13.65
C ARG A 490 -1.74 -13.10 -13.34
N PRO A 491 -2.55 -13.43 -14.35
CA PRO A 491 -3.69 -14.32 -14.20
C PRO A 491 -3.20 -15.76 -13.97
N ASP A 492 -3.92 -16.51 -13.16
CA ASP A 492 -3.76 -17.96 -13.12
C ASP A 492 -4.32 -18.62 -14.39
N ASN A 493 -4.06 -19.91 -14.60
CA ASN A 493 -4.47 -20.61 -15.82
C ASN A 493 -5.99 -20.62 -16.02
N ARG A 494 -6.76 -20.77 -14.93
CA ARG A 494 -8.23 -20.78 -14.98
C ARG A 494 -8.80 -19.41 -15.34
N SER A 495 -8.23 -18.35 -14.75
CA SER A 495 -8.63 -16.98 -15.05
C SER A 495 -8.32 -16.62 -16.49
N ARG A 496 -7.20 -17.12 -17.05
CA ARG A 496 -6.84 -16.92 -18.46
C ARG A 496 -7.84 -17.61 -19.40
N GLU A 497 -8.14 -18.88 -19.17
CA GLU A 497 -9.12 -19.64 -19.96
C GLU A 497 -10.53 -19.00 -19.86
N LEU A 498 -10.91 -18.52 -18.68
CA LEU A 498 -12.19 -17.85 -18.48
C LEU A 498 -12.24 -16.51 -19.23
N ALA A 499 -11.15 -15.73 -19.20
CA ALA A 499 -11.05 -14.46 -19.91
C ALA A 499 -11.17 -14.64 -21.43
N GLU A 500 -10.49 -15.63 -22.00
CA GLU A 500 -10.63 -15.99 -23.42
C GLU A 500 -12.06 -16.42 -23.78
N THR A 501 -12.71 -17.21 -22.91
CA THR A 501 -14.09 -17.67 -23.15
C THR A 501 -15.11 -16.54 -23.02
N SER A 502 -14.86 -15.57 -22.15
CA SER A 502 -15.74 -14.44 -21.84
C SER A 502 -15.41 -13.17 -22.63
N ASP A 503 -14.45 -13.21 -23.56
CA ASP A 503 -13.96 -12.08 -24.36
C ASP A 503 -13.53 -10.88 -23.49
N VAL A 504 -12.82 -11.18 -22.39
CA VAL A 504 -12.28 -10.17 -21.47
C VAL A 504 -10.81 -9.93 -21.77
N GLU A 505 -10.46 -8.69 -22.08
CA GLU A 505 -9.06 -8.31 -22.32
C GLU A 505 -8.30 -8.20 -20.99
N ILE A 506 -7.17 -8.91 -20.88
CA ILE A 506 -6.24 -8.81 -19.75
C ILE A 506 -4.92 -8.24 -20.27
N ARG A 507 -4.50 -7.09 -19.74
CA ARG A 507 -3.21 -6.48 -20.01
C ARG A 507 -2.36 -6.49 -18.75
N THR A 508 -1.10 -6.90 -18.89
CA THR A 508 -0.18 -6.99 -17.75
C THR A 508 1.07 -6.18 -18.02
N TYR A 509 1.46 -5.37 -17.04
CA TYR A 509 2.60 -4.46 -17.10
C TYR A 509 3.52 -4.66 -15.91
N GLU A 510 4.80 -4.37 -16.09
CA GLU A 510 5.83 -4.42 -15.05
C GLU A 510 6.47 -3.05 -14.83
N ILE A 511 6.31 -2.14 -15.80
CA ILE A 511 6.83 -0.78 -15.76
C ILE A 511 5.67 0.19 -15.90
N ILE A 512 5.54 1.12 -14.95
CA ILE A 512 4.41 2.07 -14.89
C ILE A 512 4.34 2.97 -16.13
N TYR A 513 5.48 3.38 -16.68
CA TYR A 513 5.52 4.23 -17.89
C TYR A 513 4.82 3.58 -19.07
N LYS A 514 5.10 2.29 -19.30
CA LYS A 514 4.52 1.54 -20.42
C LYS A 514 3.00 1.38 -20.26
N LEU A 515 2.55 1.20 -19.01
CA LEU A 515 1.13 1.15 -18.70
C LEU A 515 0.44 2.49 -19.04
N LEU A 516 1.05 3.61 -18.62
CA LEU A 516 0.49 4.94 -18.87
C LEU A 516 0.48 5.30 -20.36
N GLU A 517 1.57 5.02 -21.08
CA GLU A 517 1.67 5.25 -22.53
C GLU A 517 0.63 4.45 -23.31
N ASP A 518 0.46 3.16 -23.01
CA ASP A 518 -0.51 2.30 -23.68
C ASP A 518 -1.95 2.75 -23.43
N LEU A 519 -2.26 3.18 -22.18
CA LEU A 519 -3.59 3.66 -21.85
C LEU A 519 -3.86 5.05 -22.41
N GLU A 520 -2.89 5.94 -22.39
CA GLU A 520 -3.01 7.24 -23.05
C GLU A 520 -3.24 7.07 -24.56
N ALA A 521 -2.48 6.16 -25.20
CA ALA A 521 -2.68 5.83 -26.61
C ALA A 521 -4.06 5.21 -26.88
N ALA A 522 -4.55 4.34 -25.98
CA ALA A 522 -5.89 3.76 -26.06
C ALA A 522 -6.98 4.83 -25.94
N MET A 523 -6.81 5.78 -25.01
CA MET A 523 -7.74 6.90 -24.81
C MET A 523 -7.75 7.85 -25.99
N LEU A 524 -6.59 8.06 -26.63
CA LEU A 524 -6.48 8.92 -27.83
C LEU A 524 -6.91 8.23 -29.13
N GLY A 525 -7.25 6.93 -29.09
CA GLY A 525 -7.52 6.14 -30.29
C GLY A 525 -6.30 5.93 -31.20
N LEU A 526 -5.11 6.20 -30.68
CA LEU A 526 -3.82 6.07 -31.36
C LEU A 526 -3.09 4.82 -30.86
N LEU A 527 -3.62 3.63 -31.14
CA LEU A 527 -2.97 2.40 -30.74
C LEU A 527 -1.85 2.03 -31.72
N SER A 528 -0.60 2.21 -31.31
CA SER A 528 0.56 1.59 -31.94
C SER A 528 0.52 0.07 -31.79
N PRO A 529 1.16 -0.71 -32.68
CA PRO A 529 1.18 -2.16 -32.62
C PRO A 529 1.68 -2.62 -31.24
N VAL A 530 0.92 -3.51 -30.62
CA VAL A 530 1.24 -4.04 -29.28
C VAL A 530 2.04 -5.32 -29.46
N TYR A 531 3.19 -5.36 -28.78
CA TYR A 531 3.89 -6.65 -28.60
C TYR A 531 3.23 -7.38 -27.44
N GLU A 532 2.54 -8.47 -27.73
CA GLU A 532 2.03 -9.38 -26.70
C GLU A 532 3.11 -10.40 -26.38
N GLU A 533 3.42 -10.57 -25.09
CA GLU A 533 4.23 -11.68 -24.63
C GLU A 533 3.36 -12.95 -24.66
N VAL A 534 3.47 -13.70 -25.75
CA VAL A 534 2.74 -14.96 -25.91
C VAL A 534 3.49 -16.06 -25.18
N VAL A 535 2.82 -16.69 -24.22
CA VAL A 535 3.33 -17.86 -23.53
C VAL A 535 3.44 -19.00 -24.54
N THR A 536 4.66 -19.51 -24.73
CA THR A 536 4.94 -20.60 -25.67
C THR A 536 4.97 -21.96 -24.99
N GLY A 537 5.16 -21.99 -23.67
CA GLY A 537 5.12 -23.23 -22.91
C GLY A 537 5.27 -22.99 -21.42
N GLU A 538 4.70 -23.91 -20.64
CA GLU A 538 4.71 -23.92 -19.18
C GLU A 538 5.29 -25.24 -18.68
N ALA A 539 6.26 -25.17 -17.75
CA ALA A 539 6.87 -26.33 -17.14
C ALA A 539 6.91 -26.18 -15.61
N GLU A 540 6.42 -27.20 -14.93
CA GLU A 540 6.47 -27.28 -13.46
C GLU A 540 7.77 -27.93 -12.99
N VAL A 541 8.43 -27.32 -12.04
CA VAL A 541 9.62 -27.87 -11.39
C VAL A 541 9.19 -28.99 -10.43
N ARG A 542 9.59 -30.22 -10.74
CA ARG A 542 9.32 -31.40 -9.90
C ARG A 542 10.50 -31.80 -9.02
N GLU A 543 11.72 -31.54 -9.51
CA GLU A 543 12.94 -31.91 -8.80
C GLU A 543 14.06 -30.91 -9.14
N VAL A 544 14.93 -30.64 -8.19
CA VAL A 544 16.06 -29.73 -8.39
C VAL A 544 17.37 -30.49 -8.32
N PHE A 545 18.12 -30.51 -9.45
CA PHE A 545 19.41 -31.16 -9.56
C PHE A 545 20.56 -30.16 -9.43
N ARG A 546 21.54 -30.44 -8.62
CA ARG A 546 22.78 -29.65 -8.52
C ARG A 546 23.90 -30.34 -9.30
N VAL A 547 24.27 -29.72 -10.42
CA VAL A 547 25.32 -30.26 -11.30
C VAL A 547 26.60 -29.47 -11.08
N PRO A 548 27.74 -30.15 -10.76
CA PRO A 548 29.03 -29.46 -10.62
C PRO A 548 29.37 -28.70 -11.90
N ARG A 549 29.79 -27.43 -11.78
CA ARG A 549 30.17 -26.50 -12.88
C ARG A 549 29.03 -25.90 -13.73
N ILE A 550 27.78 -26.35 -13.56
CA ILE A 550 26.61 -25.82 -14.31
C ILE A 550 25.67 -25.08 -13.36
N GLY A 551 25.67 -25.46 -12.07
CA GLY A 551 24.77 -24.89 -11.08
C GLY A 551 23.49 -25.72 -10.86
N ALA A 552 22.41 -25.08 -10.49
CA ALA A 552 21.12 -25.73 -10.30
C ALA A 552 20.43 -25.92 -11.66
N VAL A 553 19.90 -27.11 -11.89
CA VAL A 553 19.09 -27.48 -13.04
C VAL A 553 17.74 -27.93 -12.58
N ALA A 554 16.67 -27.31 -13.10
CA ALA A 554 15.30 -27.66 -12.78
C ALA A 554 14.88 -28.92 -13.57
N GLY A 555 14.55 -30.00 -12.89
CA GLY A 555 13.87 -31.17 -13.46
C GLY A 555 12.39 -30.84 -13.56
N CYS A 556 11.94 -30.56 -14.78
CA CYS A 556 10.60 -30.04 -15.05
C CYS A 556 9.75 -31.02 -15.81
N TYR A 557 8.45 -30.92 -15.62
CA TYR A 557 7.43 -31.53 -16.45
C TYR A 557 6.71 -30.44 -17.23
N VAL A 558 6.72 -30.54 -18.58
CA VAL A 558 6.05 -29.57 -19.44
C VAL A 558 4.54 -29.80 -19.37
N ARG A 559 3.82 -28.85 -18.80
CA ARG A 559 2.36 -28.91 -18.61
C ARG A 559 1.63 -28.55 -19.87
N ASP A 560 2.07 -27.48 -20.52
CA ASP A 560 1.45 -26.95 -21.73
C ASP A 560 2.47 -26.40 -22.71
N GLY A 561 2.11 -26.31 -23.99
CA GLY A 561 2.91 -25.77 -25.05
C GLY A 561 4.20 -26.49 -25.30
N LYS A 562 5.26 -25.74 -25.60
CA LYS A 562 6.61 -26.25 -25.78
C LYS A 562 7.69 -25.34 -25.22
N ILE A 563 8.70 -25.94 -24.62
CA ILE A 563 9.87 -25.25 -24.09
C ILE A 563 10.97 -25.31 -25.13
N THR A 564 11.53 -24.16 -25.51
CA THR A 564 12.60 -24.07 -26.49
C THR A 564 13.89 -23.53 -25.85
N ARG A 565 15.04 -24.06 -26.23
CA ARG A 565 16.34 -23.59 -25.76
C ARG A 565 16.59 -22.14 -26.24
N GLY A 566 17.00 -21.26 -25.32
CA GLY A 566 17.26 -19.84 -25.61
C GLY A 566 16.02 -18.96 -25.54
N SER A 567 14.83 -19.52 -25.29
CA SER A 567 13.63 -18.72 -25.07
C SER A 567 13.76 -17.85 -23.82
N LYS A 568 13.14 -16.69 -23.88
CA LYS A 568 12.93 -15.86 -22.68
C LYS A 568 12.00 -16.60 -21.72
N VAL A 569 12.30 -16.54 -20.44
CA VAL A 569 11.51 -17.21 -19.41
C VAL A 569 11.19 -16.28 -18.26
N ARG A 570 10.04 -16.53 -17.65
CA ARG A 570 9.64 -16.06 -16.33
C ARG A 570 9.63 -17.25 -15.39
N PHE A 571 10.11 -17.00 -14.21
CA PHE A 571 10.09 -17.97 -13.14
C PHE A 571 9.06 -17.54 -12.12
N LEU A 572 8.02 -18.36 -11.96
CA LEU A 572 6.89 -18.05 -11.09
C LEU A 572 6.93 -18.92 -9.84
N ARG A 573 6.72 -18.30 -8.70
CA ARG A 573 6.50 -18.95 -7.41
C ARG A 573 5.18 -18.50 -6.84
N GLU A 574 4.27 -19.43 -6.63
CA GLU A 574 2.92 -19.13 -6.14
C GLU A 574 2.17 -18.04 -6.96
N GLY A 575 2.37 -18.05 -8.29
CA GLY A 575 1.74 -17.10 -9.20
C GLY A 575 2.44 -15.73 -9.31
N THR A 576 3.51 -15.48 -8.54
CA THR A 576 4.31 -14.26 -8.61
C THR A 576 5.56 -14.48 -9.45
N VAL A 577 5.89 -13.53 -10.34
CA VAL A 577 7.14 -13.56 -11.11
C VAL A 577 8.29 -13.15 -10.18
N ILE A 578 9.19 -14.11 -9.87
CA ILE A 578 10.33 -13.85 -8.98
C ILE A 578 11.64 -13.63 -9.74
N TRP A 579 11.69 -14.03 -11.03
CA TRP A 579 12.87 -13.83 -11.86
C TRP A 579 12.52 -13.93 -13.34
N LYS A 580 13.26 -13.19 -14.18
CA LYS A 580 13.23 -13.25 -15.64
C LYS A 580 14.61 -13.48 -16.20
N GLY A 581 14.68 -14.19 -17.30
CA GLY A 581 15.93 -14.45 -17.98
C GLY A 581 15.75 -15.33 -19.21
N SER A 582 16.71 -16.22 -19.46
CA SER A 582 16.66 -17.12 -20.61
C SER A 582 17.09 -18.55 -20.25
N ILE A 583 16.62 -19.50 -21.06
CA ILE A 583 17.05 -20.89 -20.96
C ILE A 583 18.44 -21.02 -21.55
N ASN A 584 19.43 -21.32 -20.71
CA ASN A 584 20.80 -21.56 -21.12
C ASN A 584 20.98 -22.99 -21.68
N SER A 585 20.40 -23.98 -21.02
CA SER A 585 20.46 -25.37 -21.43
C SER A 585 19.14 -26.09 -21.31
N LEU A 586 18.81 -26.91 -22.30
CA LEU A 586 17.59 -27.74 -22.30
C LEU A 586 18.00 -29.18 -22.64
N ARG A 587 17.66 -30.10 -21.73
CA ARG A 587 18.04 -31.52 -21.85
C ARG A 587 16.84 -32.43 -21.66
N ARG A 588 16.85 -33.53 -22.39
CA ARG A 588 15.94 -34.63 -22.15
C ARG A 588 16.76 -35.89 -21.87
N PHE A 589 16.66 -36.43 -20.65
CA PHE A 589 17.57 -37.45 -20.13
C PHE A 589 19.04 -37.00 -20.16
N LYS A 590 19.85 -37.54 -21.08
CA LYS A 590 21.27 -37.19 -21.23
C LYS A 590 21.58 -36.35 -22.45
N ASP A 591 20.58 -36.14 -23.33
CA ASP A 591 20.76 -35.49 -24.62
C ASP A 591 20.35 -34.02 -24.58
N ASP A 592 21.18 -33.15 -25.16
CA ASP A 592 20.81 -31.75 -25.38
C ASP A 592 19.78 -31.69 -26.51
N VAL A 593 18.64 -31.04 -26.24
CA VAL A 593 17.53 -30.90 -27.20
C VAL A 593 17.26 -29.43 -27.49
N ARG A 594 16.69 -29.16 -28.66
CA ARG A 594 16.30 -27.79 -29.04
C ARG A 594 14.96 -27.40 -28.47
N GLU A 595 14.00 -28.34 -28.38
CA GLU A 595 12.66 -28.11 -27.86
C GLU A 595 12.12 -29.37 -27.16
N VAL A 596 11.18 -29.15 -26.21
CA VAL A 596 10.44 -30.21 -25.52
C VAL A 596 8.98 -29.83 -25.49
N ALA A 597 8.09 -30.71 -25.96
CA ALA A 597 6.65 -30.50 -26.02
C ALA A 597 5.95 -30.88 -24.69
N ALA A 598 4.70 -30.46 -24.54
CA ALA A 598 3.86 -30.83 -23.42
C ALA A 598 3.75 -32.34 -23.21
N GLY A 599 3.67 -32.77 -21.96
CA GLY A 599 3.60 -34.20 -21.58
C GLY A 599 4.96 -34.88 -21.39
N PHE A 600 6.08 -34.18 -21.58
CA PHE A 600 7.42 -34.75 -21.42
C PHE A 600 8.21 -34.08 -20.30
N GLU A 601 9.10 -34.85 -19.71
CA GLU A 601 10.06 -34.36 -18.72
C GLU A 601 11.31 -33.80 -19.38
N CYS A 602 11.87 -32.76 -18.78
CA CYS A 602 13.12 -32.14 -19.25
C CYS A 602 13.90 -31.52 -18.07
N GLY A 603 15.20 -31.32 -18.33
CA GLY A 603 16.09 -30.55 -17.45
C GLY A 603 16.30 -29.15 -18.03
N ILE A 604 15.93 -28.11 -17.30
CA ILE A 604 16.08 -26.72 -17.71
C ILE A 604 17.16 -26.06 -16.86
N GLY A 605 18.19 -25.54 -17.51
CA GLY A 605 19.20 -24.70 -16.89
C GLY A 605 18.95 -23.25 -17.26
N LEU A 606 18.79 -22.40 -16.24
CA LEU A 606 18.53 -20.98 -16.37
C LEU A 606 19.85 -20.19 -16.34
N SER A 607 19.90 -19.04 -17.00
CA SER A 607 21.01 -18.11 -16.90
C SER A 607 20.89 -17.34 -15.59
N ASP A 608 21.94 -17.41 -14.74
CA ASP A 608 22.11 -16.60 -13.53
C ASP A 608 21.05 -16.75 -12.41
N PHE A 609 20.21 -17.79 -12.44
CA PHE A 609 19.23 -18.08 -11.41
C PHE A 609 19.44 -19.45 -10.77
N GLN A 610 19.58 -19.49 -9.42
CA GLN A 610 19.93 -20.68 -8.65
C GLN A 610 18.91 -21.05 -7.56
N ASP A 611 17.97 -20.15 -7.21
CA ASP A 611 16.95 -20.38 -6.17
C ASP A 611 15.73 -21.12 -6.72
N LEU A 612 15.94 -22.37 -7.12
CA LEU A 612 14.90 -23.26 -7.65
C LEU A 612 14.24 -24.03 -6.49
N LYS A 613 12.91 -24.15 -6.51
CA LYS A 613 12.15 -24.97 -5.56
C LYS A 613 11.14 -25.85 -6.30
N GLU A 614 10.78 -26.97 -5.66
CA GLU A 614 9.73 -27.85 -6.16
C GLU A 614 8.38 -27.13 -6.12
N GLY A 615 7.60 -27.24 -7.17
CA GLY A 615 6.31 -26.55 -7.35
C GLY A 615 6.41 -25.19 -8.03
N ASP A 616 7.62 -24.66 -8.25
CA ASP A 616 7.82 -23.45 -9.06
C ASP A 616 7.42 -23.72 -10.52
N VAL A 617 7.03 -22.68 -11.25
CA VAL A 617 6.62 -22.77 -12.64
C VAL A 617 7.59 -21.96 -13.52
N ILE A 618 8.06 -22.57 -14.59
CA ILE A 618 8.85 -21.92 -15.64
C ILE A 618 7.95 -21.69 -16.85
N GLU A 619 7.69 -20.43 -17.13
CA GLU A 619 6.88 -20.01 -18.27
C GLU A 619 7.81 -19.45 -19.36
N THR A 620 7.79 -20.05 -20.57
CA THR A 620 8.51 -19.51 -21.73
C THR A 620 7.59 -18.60 -22.53
N TYR A 621 8.11 -17.48 -23.02
CA TYR A 621 7.34 -16.52 -23.79
C TYR A 621 8.13 -15.95 -24.98
N GLU A 622 7.37 -15.53 -25.99
CA GLU A 622 7.86 -14.77 -27.14
C GLU A 622 7.11 -13.45 -27.24
N GLU A 623 7.83 -12.39 -27.61
CA GLU A 623 7.21 -11.10 -27.95
C GLU A 623 6.70 -11.18 -29.39
N ARG A 624 5.38 -11.19 -29.56
CA ARG A 624 4.73 -11.22 -30.87
C ARG A 624 4.02 -9.90 -31.14
N GLU A 625 4.31 -9.30 -32.26
CA GLU A 625 3.58 -8.13 -32.75
C GLU A 625 2.17 -8.56 -33.21
N ILE A 626 1.13 -7.98 -32.61
CA ILE A 626 -0.25 -8.21 -33.04
C ILE A 626 -0.69 -7.04 -33.89
N ALA A 627 -0.99 -7.31 -35.16
CA ALA A 627 -1.69 -6.36 -36.01
C ALA A 627 -3.13 -6.27 -35.52
N ARG A 628 -3.56 -5.09 -35.01
CA ARG A 628 -4.94 -4.88 -34.63
C ARG A 628 -5.81 -4.72 -35.86
N SER A 629 -6.86 -5.53 -35.97
CA SER A 629 -7.97 -5.40 -36.90
C SER A 629 -9.04 -4.47 -36.35
#